data_880ec72eb078814edc3e6e5b724743b2
#
_entry.id   880ec72eb078814edc3e6e5b724743b2
#
_cell.length_a   1.000
_cell.length_b   1.000
_cell.length_c   1.000
_cell.angle_alpha   90.00
_cell.angle_beta   90.00
_cell.angle_gamma   90.00
#
_symmetry.space_group_name_H-M   'P 1'
#
loop_
_entity.id
_entity.type
_entity.pdbx_description
1 polymer ?
#
loop_
_entity_poly.entity_id
_entity_poly.type
_entity_poly.pdbx_seq_one_letter_code
_entity_poly.pdbx_strand_id
1 'polypeptide(L)'
;MRADHWSEGAARVATRQGLMGKSFELAAEAYADAVGGSMSADSLRRITEGWGRRVEEQRQEAAKRANAPAQKGESPQERRLVEVRPITGQANLSTDGGMVLIRDEGWKEVKLTTISAVEVRPAVERPEREGAASRRAEDPLVKLKGHSYQGGVWDADTMALHQYAEGLRRGLDHCQRLSSVN
;
A
#
# COMPACT_ATOMS: atom_id res chain seq x y z
N MET A 1 13.09 22.71 16.25
CA MET A 1 11.93 22.29 15.47
C MET A 1 10.70 22.89 16.14
N ARG A 2 9.95 23.81 15.48
CA ARG A 2 8.70 24.33 16.05
C ARG A 2 7.71 23.15 16.03
N ALA A 3 7.19 22.80 17.20
CA ALA A 3 6.10 21.83 17.30
C ALA A 3 4.94 22.35 16.45
N ASP A 4 4.49 21.54 15.50
CA ASP A 4 3.32 21.87 14.72
C ASP A 4 2.14 21.98 15.67
N HIS A 5 1.54 23.18 15.78
CA HIS A 5 0.44 23.50 16.68
C HIS A 5 -0.91 22.82 16.29
N TRP A 6 -0.87 21.83 15.40
CA TRP A 6 -2.05 21.13 14.91
C TRP A 6 -2.32 19.87 15.72
N SER A 7 -3.58 19.66 16.08
CA SER A 7 -4.00 18.39 16.68
C SER A 7 -3.77 17.25 15.68
N GLU A 8 -3.55 16.04 16.19
CA GLU A 8 -3.39 14.84 15.36
C GLU A 8 -4.57 14.63 14.40
N GLY A 9 -5.81 14.89 14.88
CA GLY A 9 -7.02 14.83 14.06
C GLY A 9 -6.99 15.81 12.90
N ALA A 10 -6.61 17.06 13.14
CA ALA A 10 -6.48 18.08 12.10
C ALA A 10 -5.39 17.72 11.08
N ALA A 11 -4.22 17.26 11.56
CA ALA A 11 -3.13 16.82 10.69
C ALA A 11 -3.52 15.63 9.81
N ARG A 12 -4.29 14.67 10.34
CA ARG A 12 -4.80 13.52 9.58
C ARG A 12 -5.76 13.94 8.46
N VAL A 13 -6.69 14.85 8.76
CA VAL A 13 -7.62 15.38 7.74
C VAL A 13 -6.85 16.16 6.68
N ALA A 14 -5.92 17.03 7.09
CA ALA A 14 -5.09 17.80 6.17
C ALA A 14 -4.28 16.88 5.23
N THR A 15 -3.62 15.85 5.78
CA THR A 15 -2.86 14.87 4.99
C THR A 15 -3.76 14.15 3.99
N ARG A 16 -4.96 13.73 4.40
CA ARG A 16 -5.92 13.07 3.52
C ARG A 16 -6.33 13.98 2.36
N GLN A 17 -6.65 15.25 2.64
CA GLN A 17 -7.00 16.21 1.60
C GLN A 17 -5.82 16.50 0.67
N GLY A 18 -4.60 16.64 1.24
CA GLY A 18 -3.38 16.83 0.45
C GLY A 18 -3.05 15.69 -0.50
N LEU A 19 -3.39 14.45 -0.14
CA LEU A 19 -3.19 13.26 -0.99
C LEU A 19 -4.28 13.11 -2.06
N MET A 20 -5.49 13.61 -1.81
CA MET A 20 -6.64 13.47 -2.72
C MET A 20 -6.82 14.66 -3.65
N GLY A 21 -6.33 15.84 -3.25
CA GLY A 21 -6.47 17.08 -4.00
C GLY A 21 -5.57 17.13 -5.23
N LYS A 22 -6.05 17.76 -6.31
CA LYS A 22 -5.25 18.02 -7.52
C LYS A 22 -4.17 19.07 -7.30
N SER A 23 -4.34 19.92 -6.29
CA SER A 23 -3.37 20.90 -5.83
C SER A 23 -3.55 21.15 -4.33
N PHE A 24 -2.55 21.72 -3.68
CA PHE A 24 -2.65 22.04 -2.25
C PHE A 24 -3.61 23.20 -1.97
N GLU A 25 -3.89 24.08 -2.94
CA GLU A 25 -4.91 25.12 -2.85
C GLU A 25 -6.31 24.50 -2.74
N LEU A 26 -6.67 23.59 -3.66
CA LEU A 26 -7.94 22.86 -3.63
C LEU A 26 -8.06 21.98 -2.39
N ALA A 27 -6.94 21.39 -1.95
CA ALA A 27 -6.90 20.60 -0.72
C ALA A 27 -7.16 21.46 0.53
N ALA A 28 -6.69 22.72 0.55
CA ALA A 28 -6.93 23.65 1.64
C ALA A 28 -8.40 24.10 1.69
N GLU A 29 -9.05 24.31 0.53
CA GLU A 29 -10.50 24.57 0.45
C GLU A 29 -11.30 23.38 0.97
N ALA A 30 -11.01 22.17 0.50
CA ALA A 30 -11.67 20.95 0.97
C ALA A 30 -11.44 20.67 2.46
N TYR A 31 -10.29 21.06 3.00
CA TYR A 31 -10.02 21.00 4.44
C TYR A 31 -10.92 21.97 5.21
N ALA A 32 -11.04 23.21 4.76
CA ALA A 32 -11.89 24.22 5.39
C ALA A 32 -13.36 23.75 5.45
N ASP A 33 -13.87 23.18 4.38
CA ASP A 33 -15.22 22.61 4.30
C ASP A 33 -15.42 21.45 5.28
N ALA A 34 -14.40 20.57 5.42
CA ALA A 34 -14.50 19.38 6.25
C ALA A 34 -14.37 19.66 7.76
N VAL A 35 -13.63 20.71 8.14
CA VAL A 35 -13.25 20.97 9.57
C VAL A 35 -13.90 22.25 10.09
N GLY A 36 -14.43 23.11 9.24
CA GLY A 36 -14.97 24.41 9.60
C GLY A 36 -13.90 25.44 10.05
N GLY A 37 -12.64 25.19 9.68
CA GLY A 37 -11.50 26.04 9.98
C GLY A 37 -10.54 26.13 8.81
N SER A 38 -9.83 27.25 8.64
CA SER A 38 -8.93 27.46 7.52
C SER A 38 -7.49 26.99 7.80
N MET A 39 -6.84 26.49 6.77
CA MET A 39 -5.42 26.16 6.72
C MET A 39 -4.84 26.66 5.40
N SER A 40 -3.66 27.27 5.43
CA SER A 40 -3.01 27.67 4.16
C SER A 40 -2.53 26.46 3.37
N ALA A 41 -2.52 26.58 2.04
CA ALA A 41 -1.99 25.53 1.15
C ALA A 41 -0.57 25.10 1.52
N ASP A 42 0.30 26.07 1.90
CA ASP A 42 1.67 25.77 2.33
C ASP A 42 1.74 25.01 3.66
N SER A 43 0.89 25.35 4.63
CA SER A 43 0.79 24.59 5.89
C SER A 43 0.30 23.15 5.65
N LEU A 44 -0.72 23.00 4.81
CA LEU A 44 -1.25 21.69 4.44
C LEU A 44 -0.21 20.85 3.69
N ARG A 45 0.53 21.45 2.75
CA ARG A 45 1.65 20.81 2.06
C ARG A 45 2.69 20.31 3.04
N ARG A 46 3.16 21.18 3.97
CA ARG A 46 4.18 20.82 4.97
C ARG A 46 3.73 19.67 5.88
N ILE A 47 2.46 19.65 6.28
CA ILE A 47 1.89 18.56 7.08
C ILE A 47 1.89 17.27 6.27
N THR A 48 1.40 17.30 5.04
CA THR A 48 1.31 16.13 4.16
C THR A 48 2.71 15.55 3.88
N GLU A 49 3.67 16.37 3.51
CA GLU A 49 5.06 15.96 3.28
C GLU A 49 5.73 15.44 4.57
N GLY A 50 5.43 16.06 5.71
CA GLY A 50 5.93 15.61 7.02
C GLY A 50 5.43 14.20 7.37
N TRP A 51 4.18 13.90 7.10
CA TRP A 51 3.64 12.55 7.26
C TRP A 51 4.25 11.56 6.26
N GLY A 52 4.43 11.98 5.01
CA GLY A 52 5.10 11.18 3.98
C GLY A 52 6.51 10.76 4.42
N ARG A 53 7.31 11.70 4.95
CA ARG A 53 8.64 11.40 5.48
C ARG A 53 8.61 10.39 6.63
N ARG A 54 7.70 10.53 7.59
CA ARG A 54 7.56 9.58 8.70
C ARG A 54 7.19 8.17 8.23
N VAL A 55 6.28 8.07 7.26
CA VAL A 55 5.92 6.77 6.67
C VAL A 55 7.11 6.14 5.97
N GLU A 56 7.88 6.94 5.24
CA GLU A 56 9.09 6.46 4.55
C GLU A 56 10.16 6.00 5.55
N GLU A 57 10.42 6.77 6.60
CA GLU A 57 11.34 6.37 7.68
C GLU A 57 10.92 5.04 8.33
N GLN A 58 9.62 4.87 8.62
CA GLN A 58 9.10 3.62 9.17
C GLN A 58 9.26 2.45 8.19
N ARG A 59 9.04 2.66 6.91
CA ARG A 59 9.23 1.64 5.87
C ARG A 59 10.70 1.24 5.73
N GLN A 60 11.59 2.22 5.72
CA GLN A 60 13.04 1.96 5.66
C GLN A 60 13.52 1.18 6.89
N GLU A 61 13.03 1.53 8.08
CA GLU A 61 13.35 0.81 9.30
C GLU A 61 12.80 -0.62 9.27
N ALA A 62 11.57 -0.81 8.80
CA ALA A 62 10.99 -2.14 8.59
C ALA A 62 11.80 -2.97 7.59
N ALA A 63 12.24 -2.36 6.48
CA ALA A 63 13.07 -3.02 5.48
C ALA A 63 14.44 -3.43 6.07
N LYS A 64 15.10 -2.53 6.79
CA LYS A 64 16.38 -2.83 7.46
C LYS A 64 16.23 -3.98 8.46
N ARG A 65 15.22 -3.94 9.32
CA ARG A 65 14.98 -4.98 10.32
C ARG A 65 14.67 -6.31 9.68
N ALA A 66 13.80 -6.35 8.68
CA ALA A 66 13.41 -7.58 7.99
C ALA A 66 14.59 -8.26 7.28
N ASN A 67 15.52 -7.46 6.74
CA ASN A 67 16.69 -7.95 6.00
C ASN A 67 17.97 -8.05 6.84
N ALA A 68 17.92 -7.74 8.14
CA ALA A 68 19.05 -7.92 9.03
C ALA A 68 19.44 -9.42 9.12
N PRO A 69 20.72 -9.75 9.35
CA PRO A 69 21.12 -11.13 9.60
C PRO A 69 20.32 -11.73 10.76
N ALA A 70 19.83 -12.96 10.58
CA ALA A 70 19.07 -13.64 11.61
C ALA A 70 19.92 -13.83 12.87
N GLN A 71 19.39 -13.45 14.02
CA GLN A 71 19.95 -13.84 15.28
C GLN A 71 19.68 -15.33 15.52
N LYS A 72 20.57 -16.01 16.25
CA LYS A 72 20.43 -17.44 16.53
C LYS A 72 19.08 -17.69 17.24
N GLY A 73 18.19 -18.42 16.59
CA GLY A 73 16.87 -18.74 17.10
C GLY A 73 15.77 -17.73 16.78
N GLU A 74 16.08 -16.62 16.12
CA GLU A 74 15.09 -15.63 15.70
C GLU A 74 14.27 -16.15 14.52
N SER A 75 12.94 -16.12 14.65
CA SER A 75 12.04 -16.45 13.55
C SER A 75 11.79 -15.25 12.64
N PRO A 76 11.41 -15.45 11.36
CA PRO A 76 11.02 -14.34 10.48
C PRO A 76 9.90 -13.46 11.06
N GLN A 77 9.01 -14.03 11.86
CA GLN A 77 7.89 -13.31 12.49
C GLN A 77 8.36 -12.27 13.51
N GLU A 78 9.43 -12.54 14.25
CA GLU A 78 9.99 -11.63 15.25
C GLU A 78 10.63 -10.39 14.62
N ARG A 79 10.90 -10.42 13.31
CA ARG A 79 11.41 -9.27 12.55
C ARG A 79 10.35 -8.29 12.11
N ARG A 80 9.07 -8.59 12.32
CA ARG A 80 8.00 -7.67 11.99
C ARG A 80 7.99 -6.49 12.95
N LEU A 81 7.97 -5.26 12.41
CA LEU A 81 7.84 -4.06 13.24
C LEU A 81 6.40 -3.78 13.65
N VAL A 82 5.44 -4.20 12.85
CA VAL A 82 4.01 -3.97 13.06
C VAL A 82 3.26 -5.26 12.85
N GLU A 83 2.44 -5.63 13.82
CA GLU A 83 1.57 -6.77 13.70
C GLU A 83 0.42 -6.48 12.73
N VAL A 84 0.26 -7.33 11.74
CA VAL A 84 -0.84 -7.25 10.75
C VAL A 84 -1.40 -8.66 10.59
N ARG A 85 -2.72 -8.76 10.44
CA ARG A 85 -3.37 -10.05 10.19
C ARG A 85 -2.71 -10.75 8.98
N PRO A 86 -2.06 -11.91 9.21
CA PRO A 86 -1.32 -12.60 8.17
C PRO A 86 -2.26 -13.22 7.12
N ILE A 87 -1.74 -13.39 5.91
CA ILE A 87 -2.40 -14.16 4.87
C ILE A 87 -2.03 -15.63 5.08
N THR A 88 -2.98 -16.44 5.51
CA THR A 88 -2.75 -17.87 5.81
C THR A 88 -3.09 -18.80 4.64
N GLY A 89 -3.87 -18.33 3.67
CA GLY A 89 -4.28 -19.10 2.49
C GLY A 89 -3.39 -18.84 1.28
N GLN A 90 -4.00 -18.43 0.20
CA GLN A 90 -3.31 -18.06 -1.03
C GLN A 90 -3.04 -16.55 -1.05
N ALA A 91 -1.87 -16.18 -1.51
CA ALA A 91 -1.46 -14.80 -1.71
C ALA A 91 -1.10 -14.53 -3.18
N ASN A 92 -1.32 -13.30 -3.61
CA ASN A 92 -0.82 -12.77 -4.87
C ASN A 92 0.13 -11.61 -4.59
N LEU A 93 1.28 -11.64 -5.23
CA LEU A 93 2.27 -10.59 -5.27
C LEU A 93 2.33 -10.06 -6.70
N SER A 94 2.01 -8.79 -6.88
CA SER A 94 2.13 -8.11 -8.19
C SER A 94 3.12 -6.98 -8.09
N THR A 95 3.94 -6.83 -9.11
CA THR A 95 4.93 -5.77 -9.22
C THR A 95 4.72 -5.05 -10.55
N ASP A 96 4.76 -3.73 -10.50
CA ASP A 96 4.60 -2.87 -11.68
C ASP A 96 5.50 -1.64 -11.55
N GLY A 97 5.77 -0.97 -12.66
CA GLY A 97 6.55 0.26 -12.74
C GLY A 97 5.89 1.29 -13.64
N GLY A 98 5.95 2.55 -13.25
CA GLY A 98 5.42 3.66 -14.02
C GLY A 98 6.37 4.83 -14.04
N MET A 99 6.46 5.51 -15.17
CA MET A 99 7.27 6.74 -15.28
C MET A 99 6.48 7.94 -14.78
N VAL A 100 7.08 8.72 -13.90
CA VAL A 100 6.54 9.98 -13.38
C VAL A 100 7.52 11.11 -13.64
N LEU A 101 6.98 12.28 -13.97
CA LEU A 101 7.77 13.49 -14.10
C LEU A 101 7.87 14.19 -12.74
N ILE A 102 9.06 14.21 -12.17
CA ILE A 102 9.34 14.96 -10.94
C ILE A 102 9.90 16.32 -11.34
N ARG A 103 9.33 17.39 -10.77
CA ARG A 103 9.80 18.74 -11.03
C ARG A 103 11.28 18.85 -10.64
N ASP A 104 12.06 19.45 -11.53
CA ASP A 104 13.51 19.69 -11.41
C ASP A 104 14.39 18.42 -11.42
N GLU A 105 13.79 17.21 -11.43
CA GLU A 105 14.52 15.93 -11.48
C GLU A 105 14.30 15.13 -12.76
N GLY A 106 13.30 15.51 -13.58
CA GLY A 106 12.95 14.83 -14.81
C GLY A 106 12.14 13.55 -14.59
N TRP A 107 12.15 12.67 -15.59
CA TRP A 107 11.40 11.41 -15.53
C TRP A 107 12.08 10.40 -14.62
N LYS A 108 11.31 9.87 -13.67
CA LYS A 108 11.75 8.80 -12.76
C LYS A 108 10.80 7.62 -12.84
N GLU A 109 11.33 6.43 -12.66
CA GLU A 109 10.52 5.22 -12.53
C GLU A 109 10.05 5.08 -11.08
N VAL A 110 8.74 5.04 -10.88
CA VAL A 110 8.13 4.63 -9.60
C VAL A 110 7.82 3.14 -9.69
N LYS A 111 8.37 2.37 -8.78
CA LYS A 111 8.06 0.95 -8.65
C LYS A 111 6.96 0.76 -7.62
N LEU A 112 6.04 -0.15 -7.92
CA LEU A 112 4.90 -0.47 -7.05
C LEU A 112 4.83 -1.97 -6.84
N THR A 113 4.66 -2.39 -5.60
CA THR A 113 4.32 -3.76 -5.23
C THR A 113 2.98 -3.79 -4.54
N THR A 114 2.15 -4.76 -4.91
CA THR A 114 0.87 -5.04 -4.26
C THR A 114 0.88 -6.46 -3.74
N ILE A 115 0.53 -6.65 -2.47
CA ILE A 115 0.31 -7.96 -1.85
C ILE A 115 -1.15 -8.09 -1.47
N SER A 116 -1.80 -9.19 -1.91
CA SER A 116 -3.23 -9.41 -1.74
C SER A 116 -3.51 -10.85 -1.32
N ALA A 117 -4.51 -11.04 -0.48
CA ALA A 117 -5.08 -12.36 -0.27
C ALA A 117 -5.92 -12.77 -1.49
N VAL A 118 -5.84 -14.04 -1.88
CA VAL A 118 -6.60 -14.62 -2.99
C VAL A 118 -7.80 -15.40 -2.44
N GLU A 119 -8.99 -15.02 -2.86
CA GLU A 119 -10.22 -15.76 -2.62
C GLU A 119 -10.70 -16.37 -3.94
N VAL A 120 -10.79 -17.68 -3.98
CA VAL A 120 -11.34 -18.40 -5.12
C VAL A 120 -12.77 -18.76 -4.79
N ARG A 121 -13.72 -18.27 -5.57
CA ARG A 121 -15.12 -18.68 -5.50
C ARG A 121 -15.35 -19.76 -6.57
N PRO A 122 -15.90 -20.93 -6.21
CA PRO A 122 -16.22 -21.94 -7.21
C PRO A 122 -17.23 -21.38 -8.22
N ALA A 123 -17.19 -21.91 -9.44
CA ALA A 123 -18.19 -21.62 -10.44
C ALA A 123 -19.59 -21.99 -9.89
N VAL A 124 -20.55 -21.08 -10.04
CA VAL A 124 -21.93 -21.35 -9.66
C VAL A 124 -22.61 -21.98 -10.88
N GLU A 125 -23.01 -23.24 -10.78
CA GLU A 125 -23.90 -23.84 -11.75
C GLU A 125 -25.23 -23.07 -11.70
N ARG A 126 -25.52 -22.29 -12.72
CA ARG A 126 -26.84 -21.71 -12.90
C ARG A 126 -27.77 -22.76 -13.52
N PRO A 127 -28.93 -22.98 -12.92
CA PRO A 127 -29.93 -23.88 -13.53
C PRO A 127 -30.24 -23.38 -14.95
N GLU A 128 -30.18 -24.29 -15.92
CA GLU A 128 -30.51 -24.00 -17.30
C GLU A 128 -31.91 -23.41 -17.36
N ARG A 129 -32.05 -22.18 -17.79
CA ARG A 129 -33.35 -21.65 -18.17
C ARG A 129 -33.64 -22.13 -19.58
N GLU A 130 -34.73 -22.87 -19.75
CA GLU A 130 -35.24 -23.29 -21.06
C GLU A 130 -35.25 -22.08 -22.02
N GLY A 131 -34.52 -22.22 -23.14
CA GLY A 131 -34.46 -21.20 -24.20
C GLY A 131 -33.30 -20.22 -24.13
N ALA A 132 -32.42 -20.27 -23.13
CA ALA A 132 -31.18 -19.48 -23.13
C ALA A 132 -30.03 -20.29 -23.77
N ALA A 133 -29.36 -19.72 -24.78
CA ALA A 133 -28.14 -20.32 -25.29
C ALA A 133 -27.20 -20.67 -24.11
N SER A 134 -26.81 -21.95 -24.05
CA SER A 134 -25.94 -22.52 -23.01
C SER A 134 -24.78 -21.59 -22.74
N ARG A 135 -24.87 -20.82 -21.65
CA ARG A 135 -23.68 -20.09 -21.13
C ARG A 135 -22.81 -21.16 -20.48
N ARG A 136 -21.58 -21.29 -20.97
CA ARG A 136 -20.52 -22.09 -20.36
C ARG A 136 -20.54 -21.88 -18.86
N ALA A 137 -20.34 -22.95 -18.08
CA ALA A 137 -20.08 -22.86 -16.66
C ALA A 137 -19.08 -21.71 -16.41
N GLU A 138 -19.49 -20.75 -15.58
CA GLU A 138 -18.63 -19.58 -15.32
C GLU A 138 -17.34 -20.09 -14.68
N ASP A 139 -16.19 -19.70 -15.25
CA ASP A 139 -14.91 -20.00 -14.66
C ASP A 139 -14.89 -19.57 -13.18
N PRO A 140 -14.14 -20.26 -12.30
CA PRO A 140 -14.05 -19.89 -10.92
C PRO A 140 -13.60 -18.43 -10.79
N LEU A 141 -14.36 -17.63 -10.04
CA LEU A 141 -14.04 -16.22 -9.84
C LEU A 141 -12.89 -16.08 -8.85
N VAL A 142 -11.76 -15.59 -9.32
CA VAL A 142 -10.62 -15.19 -8.48
C VAL A 142 -10.81 -13.75 -8.04
N LYS A 143 -10.85 -13.51 -6.75
CA LYS A 143 -10.98 -12.18 -6.16
C LYS A 143 -9.79 -11.88 -5.26
N LEU A 144 -9.12 -10.76 -5.51
CA LEU A 144 -8.06 -10.25 -4.65
C LEU A 144 -8.66 -9.38 -3.55
N LYS A 145 -8.21 -9.58 -2.32
CA LYS A 145 -8.70 -8.87 -1.12
C LYS A 145 -7.56 -8.43 -0.21
N GLY A 146 -7.87 -7.43 0.62
CA GLY A 146 -6.95 -6.98 1.68
C GLY A 146 -5.61 -6.54 1.13
N HIS A 147 -5.65 -5.68 0.12
CA HIS A 147 -4.45 -5.18 -0.55
C HIS A 147 -3.55 -4.40 0.42
N SER A 148 -2.26 -4.60 0.29
CA SER A 148 -1.25 -3.70 0.81
C SER A 148 -0.31 -3.28 -0.31
N TYR A 149 0.25 -2.09 -0.18
CA TYR A 149 1.02 -1.44 -1.23
C TYR A 149 2.36 -0.97 -0.68
N GLN A 150 3.41 -1.22 -1.45
CA GLN A 150 4.71 -0.59 -1.28
C GLN A 150 5.07 0.10 -2.60
N GLY A 151 5.57 1.30 -2.55
CA GLY A 151 5.96 2.00 -3.77
C GLY A 151 6.89 3.17 -3.48
N GLY A 152 7.78 3.43 -4.41
CA GLY A 152 8.74 4.50 -4.34
C GLY A 152 9.58 4.63 -5.60
N VAL A 153 10.37 5.70 -5.66
CA VAL A 153 11.40 5.88 -6.68
C VAL A 153 12.65 5.13 -6.20
N TRP A 154 12.69 3.83 -6.46
CA TRP A 154 13.72 2.92 -5.95
C TRP A 154 14.42 2.19 -7.09
N ASP A 155 15.67 1.81 -6.87
CA ASP A 155 16.31 0.76 -7.68
C ASP A 155 15.69 -0.61 -7.38
N ALA A 156 16.09 -1.61 -8.15
CA ALA A 156 15.56 -2.96 -8.01
C ALA A 156 15.92 -3.60 -6.66
N ASP A 157 17.12 -3.34 -6.17
CA ASP A 157 17.62 -3.92 -4.90
C ASP A 157 16.86 -3.32 -3.72
N THR A 158 16.72 -2.00 -3.67
CA THR A 158 15.93 -1.31 -2.64
C THR A 158 14.48 -1.78 -2.67
N MET A 159 13.88 -1.91 -3.85
CA MET A 159 12.53 -2.44 -3.99
C MET A 159 12.41 -3.86 -3.41
N ALA A 160 13.37 -4.74 -3.71
CA ALA A 160 13.36 -6.11 -3.20
C ALA A 160 13.40 -6.15 -1.67
N LEU A 161 14.18 -5.27 -1.02
CA LEU A 161 14.23 -5.15 0.44
C LEU A 161 12.89 -4.75 1.04
N HIS A 162 12.21 -3.75 0.44
CA HIS A 162 10.88 -3.30 0.87
C HIS A 162 9.80 -4.35 0.61
N GLN A 163 9.88 -5.03 -0.53
CA GLN A 163 8.97 -6.11 -0.90
C GLN A 163 9.06 -7.29 0.07
N TYR A 164 10.27 -7.68 0.45
CA TYR A 164 10.49 -8.73 1.44
C TYR A 164 9.93 -8.34 2.82
N ALA A 165 10.22 -7.14 3.29
CA ALA A 165 9.69 -6.64 4.57
C ALA A 165 8.16 -6.61 4.59
N GLU A 166 7.52 -6.16 3.50
CA GLU A 166 6.07 -6.17 3.37
C GLU A 166 5.53 -7.60 3.30
N GLY A 167 6.22 -8.50 2.62
CA GLY A 167 5.91 -9.92 2.58
C GLY A 167 5.85 -10.53 3.98
N LEU A 168 6.88 -10.32 4.80
CA LEU A 168 6.89 -10.74 6.19
C LEU A 168 5.76 -10.11 7.00
N ARG A 169 5.53 -8.80 6.84
CA ARG A 169 4.45 -8.09 7.52
C ARG A 169 3.08 -8.69 7.18
N ARG A 170 2.89 -9.16 5.96
CA ARG A 170 1.67 -9.79 5.46
C ARG A 170 1.62 -11.30 5.70
N GLY A 171 2.67 -11.90 6.25
CA GLY A 171 2.71 -13.31 6.57
C GLY A 171 2.86 -14.22 5.36
N LEU A 172 3.56 -13.77 4.30
CA LEU A 172 3.79 -14.61 3.13
C LEU A 172 4.62 -15.86 3.44
N ASP A 173 5.39 -15.83 4.52
CA ASP A 173 6.12 -16.97 5.09
C ASP A 173 5.20 -18.07 5.64
N HIS A 174 3.90 -17.79 5.82
CA HIS A 174 2.88 -18.72 6.28
C HIS A 174 1.81 -19.04 5.23
N CYS A 175 1.84 -18.41 4.07
CA CYS A 175 0.85 -18.67 3.06
C CYS A 175 1.04 -20.06 2.43
N GLN A 176 -0.08 -20.72 2.12
CA GLN A 176 -0.05 -22.05 1.50
C GLN A 176 0.42 -22.01 0.04
N ARG A 177 0.13 -20.93 -0.63
CA ARG A 177 0.48 -20.72 -2.04
C ARG A 177 0.71 -19.25 -2.34
N LEU A 178 1.81 -18.97 -3.03
CA LEU A 178 2.13 -17.64 -3.55
C LEU A 178 2.13 -17.66 -5.06
N SER A 179 1.37 -16.75 -5.69
CA SER A 179 1.46 -16.43 -7.11
C SER A 179 2.11 -15.06 -7.29
N SER A 180 3.00 -14.91 -8.27
CA SER A 180 3.60 -13.63 -8.63
C SER A 180 3.27 -13.28 -10.07
N VAL A 181 3.05 -11.99 -10.31
CA VAL A 181 2.82 -11.40 -11.63
C VAL A 181 3.73 -10.17 -11.74
N ASN A 182 4.52 -10.14 -12.79
CA ASN A 182 5.36 -9.00 -13.17
C ASN A 182 4.73 -8.28 -14.35
#